data_98f21aebe706e56a34e7e2f88048c0ba
#
_entry.id   98f21aebe706e56a34e7e2f88048c0ba
#
_cell.length_a   1.000
_cell.length_b   1.000
_cell.length_c   1.000
_cell.angle_alpha   90.00
_cell.angle_beta   90.00
_cell.angle_gamma   90.00
#
_symmetry.space_group_name_H-M   'P 1'
#
loop_
_entity.id
_entity.type
_entity.pdbx_description
1 polymer ?
#
loop_
_entity_poly.entity_id
_entity_poly.type
_entity_poly.pdbx_seq_one_letter_code
_entity_poly.pdbx_strand_id
1 'polypeptide(L)'
;MNLNNFTIKSQDAVKQAMQIATVNSQQAIENGHLLKGILAADENVTPFILKKLNVNTPMFLKVLDKIVEAYPKVTGGQPYLSNATNQAIAKASSYLKEFGDEYVSIEHLLLGILASKDTISQLMKDNGITEKDLKAAIAELRKGAKVTSQTAEETYNALNKYAINLNEQA
;
A
#
# COMPACT_ATOMS: atom_id res chain seq x y z
N MET A 1 -15.53 9.47 2.32
CA MET A 1 -14.84 8.41 3.07
C MET A 1 -14.21 8.99 4.33
N ASN A 2 -14.39 8.33 5.44
CA ASN A 2 -13.79 8.76 6.70
C ASN A 2 -12.40 8.15 6.85
N LEU A 3 -11.37 8.98 6.84
CA LEU A 3 -9.98 8.56 6.97
C LEU A 3 -9.40 8.86 8.37
N ASN A 4 -10.27 9.15 9.35
CA ASN A 4 -9.79 9.55 10.68
C ASN A 4 -8.99 8.46 11.39
N ASN A 5 -9.30 7.20 11.11
CA ASN A 5 -8.57 6.07 11.71
C ASN A 5 -7.45 5.55 10.80
N PHE A 6 -7.00 6.37 9.86
CA PHE A 6 -5.87 6.02 8.97
C PHE A 6 -4.62 6.76 9.45
N THR A 7 -3.46 6.15 9.27
CA THR A 7 -2.21 6.86 9.47
C THR A 7 -2.10 8.01 8.46
N ILE A 8 -1.24 8.97 8.73
CA ILE A 8 -1.02 10.10 7.82
C ILE A 8 -0.53 9.59 6.46
N LYS A 9 0.38 8.62 6.44
CA LYS A 9 0.86 8.04 5.18
C LYS A 9 -0.24 7.33 4.42
N SER A 10 -1.11 6.61 5.11
CA SER A 10 -2.25 5.94 4.46
C SER A 10 -3.24 6.94 3.88
N GLN A 11 -3.50 8.04 4.61
CA GLN A 11 -4.34 9.12 4.09
C GLN A 11 -3.72 9.72 2.83
N ASP A 12 -2.41 9.96 2.86
CA ASP A 12 -1.70 10.50 1.71
C ASP A 12 -1.74 9.54 0.52
N ALA A 13 -1.60 8.24 0.77
CA ALA A 13 -1.70 7.23 -0.29
C ALA A 13 -3.03 7.29 -1.01
N VAL A 14 -4.14 7.43 -0.26
CA VAL A 14 -5.47 7.55 -0.85
C VAL A 14 -5.59 8.83 -1.67
N LYS A 15 -5.09 9.95 -1.14
CA LYS A 15 -5.10 11.22 -1.86
C LYS A 15 -4.30 11.16 -3.15
N GLN A 16 -3.12 10.53 -3.10
CA GLN A 16 -2.28 10.35 -4.29
C GLN A 16 -2.98 9.46 -5.31
N ALA A 17 -3.67 8.41 -4.87
CA ALA A 17 -4.44 7.53 -5.76
C ALA A 17 -5.50 8.33 -6.51
N MET A 18 -6.24 9.18 -5.80
CA MET A 18 -7.26 10.04 -6.40
C MET A 18 -6.63 10.99 -7.42
N GLN A 19 -5.50 11.58 -7.10
CA GLN A 19 -4.80 12.50 -7.98
C GLN A 19 -4.31 11.80 -9.25
N ILE A 20 -3.74 10.60 -9.12
CA ILE A 20 -3.26 9.82 -10.27
C ILE A 20 -4.43 9.51 -11.21
N ALA A 21 -5.55 9.05 -10.67
CA ALA A 21 -6.74 8.75 -11.47
C ALA A 21 -7.24 10.00 -12.20
N THR A 22 -7.30 11.13 -11.50
CA THR A 22 -7.77 12.40 -12.06
C THR A 22 -6.86 12.87 -13.19
N VAL A 23 -5.56 12.85 -12.99
CA VAL A 23 -4.59 13.24 -14.01
C VAL A 23 -4.71 12.37 -15.26
N ASN A 24 -5.00 11.10 -15.08
CA ASN A 24 -5.16 10.15 -16.19
C ASN A 24 -6.56 10.19 -16.82
N SER A 25 -7.44 11.09 -16.38
CA SER A 25 -8.84 11.14 -16.81
C SER A 25 -9.58 9.82 -16.56
N GLN A 26 -9.24 9.14 -15.49
CA GLN A 26 -9.85 7.89 -15.07
C GLN A 26 -10.78 8.18 -13.89
N GLN A 27 -12.07 7.95 -14.06
CA GLN A 27 -13.06 8.30 -13.05
C GLN A 27 -13.06 7.32 -11.88
N ALA A 28 -13.00 6.02 -12.17
CA ALA A 28 -12.97 5.00 -11.12
C ALA A 28 -11.56 4.92 -10.54
N ILE A 29 -11.46 5.09 -9.22
CA ILE A 29 -10.20 4.95 -8.51
C ILE A 29 -10.04 3.47 -8.16
N GLU A 30 -9.12 2.80 -8.86
CA GLU A 30 -8.93 1.36 -8.77
C GLU A 30 -7.79 1.00 -7.81
N ASN A 31 -7.65 -0.28 -7.50
CA ASN A 31 -6.55 -0.76 -6.66
C ASN A 31 -5.18 -0.47 -7.28
N GLY A 32 -5.09 -0.38 -8.59
CA GLY A 32 -3.85 0.04 -9.24
C GLY A 32 -3.46 1.47 -8.89
N HIS A 33 -4.43 2.37 -8.84
CA HIS A 33 -4.19 3.73 -8.39
C HIS A 33 -3.79 3.76 -6.92
N LEU A 34 -4.46 2.95 -6.10
CA LEU A 34 -4.15 2.89 -4.67
C LEU A 34 -2.73 2.38 -4.44
N LEU A 35 -2.33 1.33 -5.15
CA LEU A 35 -0.97 0.81 -5.02
C LEU A 35 0.08 1.83 -5.47
N LYS A 36 -0.18 2.54 -6.58
CA LYS A 36 0.71 3.63 -7.00
C LYS A 36 0.74 4.76 -5.98
N GLY A 37 -0.40 5.07 -5.38
CA GLY A 37 -0.47 6.06 -4.31
C GLY A 37 0.34 5.65 -3.09
N ILE A 38 0.28 4.38 -2.73
CA ILE A 38 1.10 3.83 -1.64
C ILE A 38 2.58 4.00 -1.95
N LEU A 39 3.00 3.65 -3.16
CA LEU A 39 4.39 3.78 -3.59
C LEU A 39 4.85 5.23 -3.60
N ALA A 40 3.97 6.16 -3.92
CA ALA A 40 4.29 7.59 -3.94
C ALA A 40 4.37 8.18 -2.53
N ALA A 41 3.51 7.74 -1.61
CA ALA A 41 3.44 8.29 -0.26
C ALA A 41 4.45 7.66 0.69
N ASP A 42 4.92 6.45 0.38
CA ASP A 42 5.75 5.66 1.29
C ASP A 42 7.08 5.32 0.64
N GLU A 43 8.17 5.77 1.26
CA GLU A 43 9.52 5.53 0.76
C GLU A 43 10.22 4.38 1.48
N ASN A 44 9.59 3.80 2.52
CA ASN A 44 10.28 2.88 3.41
C ASN A 44 9.59 1.54 3.60
N VAL A 45 8.31 1.53 3.99
CA VAL A 45 7.59 0.29 4.32
C VAL A 45 7.46 -0.60 3.08
N THR A 46 6.91 -0.05 2.01
CA THR A 46 6.68 -0.81 0.79
C THR A 46 7.99 -1.26 0.14
N PRO A 47 9.00 -0.40 -0.02
CA PRO A 47 10.30 -0.87 -0.54
C PRO A 47 10.94 -1.94 0.34
N PHE A 48 10.85 -1.84 1.66
CA PHE A 48 11.36 -2.88 2.56
C PHE A 48 10.68 -4.23 2.27
N ILE A 49 9.36 -4.21 2.18
CA ILE A 49 8.58 -5.44 1.94
C ILE A 49 8.92 -6.04 0.57
N LEU A 50 8.95 -5.22 -0.47
CA LEU A 50 9.28 -5.71 -1.82
C LEU A 50 10.67 -6.32 -1.87
N LYS A 51 11.63 -5.69 -1.22
CA LYS A 51 12.99 -6.22 -1.15
C LYS A 51 13.04 -7.51 -0.35
N LYS A 52 12.35 -7.56 0.78
CA LYS A 52 12.31 -8.73 1.65
C LYS A 52 11.74 -9.94 0.94
N LEU A 53 10.74 -9.73 0.09
CA LEU A 53 10.08 -10.80 -0.65
C LEU A 53 10.73 -11.07 -2.00
N ASN A 54 11.88 -10.44 -2.28
CA ASN A 54 12.64 -10.62 -3.51
C ASN A 54 11.83 -10.30 -4.77
N VAL A 55 10.98 -9.28 -4.70
CA VAL A 55 10.21 -8.83 -5.84
C VAL A 55 11.12 -8.10 -6.82
N ASN A 56 11.00 -8.43 -8.12
CA ASN A 56 11.68 -7.66 -9.16
C ASN A 56 10.95 -6.32 -9.30
N THR A 57 11.36 -5.34 -8.51
CA THR A 57 10.65 -4.07 -8.39
C THR A 57 10.53 -3.32 -9.72
N PRO A 58 11.58 -3.16 -10.53
CA PRO A 58 11.43 -2.48 -11.82
C PRO A 58 10.39 -3.13 -12.73
N MET A 59 10.37 -4.45 -12.80
CA MET A 59 9.40 -5.18 -13.61
C MET A 59 7.99 -5.04 -13.03
N PHE A 60 7.87 -5.14 -11.71
CA PHE A 60 6.60 -4.98 -11.01
C PHE A 60 5.97 -3.61 -11.31
N LEU A 61 6.77 -2.55 -11.18
CA LEU A 61 6.30 -1.18 -11.45
C LEU A 61 5.93 -0.99 -12.92
N LYS A 62 6.66 -1.59 -13.82
CA LYS A 62 6.37 -1.49 -15.25
C LYS A 62 5.02 -2.13 -15.59
N VAL A 63 4.74 -3.30 -15.05
CA VAL A 63 3.46 -3.98 -15.26
C VAL A 63 2.33 -3.20 -14.61
N LEU A 64 2.56 -2.70 -13.39
CA LEU A 64 1.58 -1.88 -12.69
C LEU A 64 1.20 -0.64 -13.52
N ASP A 65 2.18 0.04 -14.08
CA ASP A 65 1.92 1.20 -14.92
C ASP A 65 1.08 0.85 -16.14
N LYS A 66 1.35 -0.29 -16.77
CA LYS A 66 0.56 -0.75 -17.92
C LYS A 66 -0.89 -1.03 -17.55
N ILE A 67 -1.10 -1.66 -16.40
CA ILE A 67 -2.46 -1.96 -15.92
C ILE A 67 -3.22 -0.65 -15.69
N VAL A 68 -2.60 0.31 -15.02
CA VAL A 68 -3.23 1.59 -14.70
C VAL A 68 -3.53 2.38 -15.97
N GLU A 69 -2.62 2.40 -16.92
CA GLU A 69 -2.83 3.09 -18.19
C GLU A 69 -4.00 2.49 -18.99
N ALA A 70 -4.26 1.21 -18.82
CA ALA A 70 -5.33 0.51 -19.54
C ALA A 70 -6.70 0.71 -18.93
N TYR A 71 -6.82 1.31 -17.75
CA TYR A 71 -8.13 1.58 -17.16
C TYR A 71 -8.92 2.55 -18.03
N PRO A 72 -10.27 2.41 -18.06
CA PRO A 72 -11.10 3.28 -18.87
C PRO A 72 -10.92 4.75 -18.53
N LYS A 73 -10.93 5.60 -19.57
CA LYS A 73 -10.88 7.05 -19.42
C LYS A 73 -12.27 7.62 -19.67
N VAL A 74 -12.69 8.54 -18.80
CA VAL A 74 -14.01 9.16 -18.87
C VAL A 74 -13.85 10.66 -18.69
N THR A 75 -14.47 11.44 -19.56
CA THR A 75 -14.40 12.89 -19.51
C THR A 75 -15.52 13.45 -18.64
N GLY A 76 -15.19 14.31 -17.70
CA GLY A 76 -16.16 15.13 -16.97
C GLY A 76 -16.91 14.44 -15.84
N GLY A 77 -16.52 13.24 -15.42
CA GLY A 77 -17.16 12.55 -14.31
C GLY A 77 -16.52 12.89 -12.97
N GLN A 78 -17.27 12.71 -11.88
CA GLN A 78 -16.73 12.82 -10.53
C GLN A 78 -15.92 11.56 -10.19
N PRO A 79 -14.71 11.69 -9.64
CA PRO A 79 -13.96 10.51 -9.20
C PRO A 79 -14.70 9.77 -8.10
N TYR A 80 -14.61 8.44 -8.13
CA TYR A 80 -15.20 7.59 -7.10
C TYR A 80 -14.34 6.35 -6.91
N LEU A 81 -14.38 5.77 -5.70
CA LEU A 81 -13.71 4.52 -5.43
C LEU A 81 -14.48 3.37 -6.05
N SER A 82 -13.80 2.53 -6.83
CA SER A 82 -14.43 1.33 -7.38
C SER A 82 -14.85 0.38 -6.27
N ASN A 83 -15.73 -0.57 -6.59
CA ASN A 83 -16.15 -1.58 -5.62
C ASN A 83 -14.95 -2.38 -5.11
N ALA A 84 -14.03 -2.75 -6.00
CA ALA A 84 -12.84 -3.50 -5.61
C ALA A 84 -11.96 -2.70 -4.63
N THR A 85 -11.82 -1.39 -4.86
CA THR A 85 -11.02 -0.53 -3.99
C THR A 85 -11.71 -0.32 -2.64
N ASN A 86 -13.02 -0.14 -2.64
CA ASN A 86 -13.79 -0.06 -1.39
C ASN A 86 -13.64 -1.35 -0.58
N GLN A 87 -13.70 -2.51 -1.23
CA GLN A 87 -13.53 -3.79 -0.56
C GLN A 87 -12.11 -3.95 -0.01
N ALA A 88 -11.10 -3.50 -0.76
CA ALA A 88 -9.71 -3.56 -0.31
C ALA A 88 -9.50 -2.72 0.96
N ILE A 89 -10.08 -1.52 1.00
CA ILE A 89 -9.97 -0.64 2.16
C ILE A 89 -10.74 -1.22 3.35
N ALA A 90 -11.93 -1.75 3.12
CA ALA A 90 -12.70 -2.40 4.18
C ALA A 90 -11.95 -3.61 4.74
N LYS A 91 -11.32 -4.41 3.88
CA LYS A 91 -10.53 -5.56 4.30
C LYS A 91 -9.29 -5.10 5.09
N ALA A 92 -8.65 -4.02 4.65
CA ALA A 92 -7.53 -3.43 5.38
C ALA A 92 -7.93 -3.10 6.82
N SER A 93 -9.09 -2.47 6.99
CA SER A 93 -9.60 -2.14 8.32
C SER A 93 -9.86 -3.38 9.17
N SER A 94 -10.27 -4.48 8.55
CA SER A 94 -10.54 -5.73 9.27
C SER A 94 -9.29 -6.34 9.90
N TYR A 95 -8.10 -6.02 9.40
CA TYR A 95 -6.85 -6.54 9.96
C TYR A 95 -6.43 -5.84 11.26
N LEU A 96 -7.01 -4.69 11.58
CA LEU A 96 -6.63 -3.94 12.79
C LEU A 96 -6.75 -4.81 14.05
N LYS A 97 -7.85 -5.52 14.18
CA LYS A 97 -8.09 -6.38 15.35
C LYS A 97 -7.08 -7.52 15.41
N GLU A 98 -6.81 -8.15 14.28
CA GLU A 98 -5.86 -9.27 14.20
C GLU A 98 -4.47 -8.86 14.68
N PHE A 99 -4.02 -7.66 14.29
CA PHE A 99 -2.68 -7.18 14.63
C PHE A 99 -2.62 -6.40 15.93
N GLY A 100 -3.75 -6.11 16.54
CA GLY A 100 -3.78 -5.26 17.73
C GLY A 100 -3.43 -3.81 17.43
N ASP A 101 -3.81 -3.33 16.25
CA ASP A 101 -3.50 -1.98 15.79
C ASP A 101 -4.70 -1.06 15.93
N GLU A 102 -4.46 0.25 16.03
CA GLU A 102 -5.50 1.26 16.18
C GLU A 102 -5.77 2.05 14.91
N TYR A 103 -4.80 2.12 13.99
CA TYR A 103 -4.91 2.89 12.76
C TYR A 103 -4.59 2.03 11.55
N VAL A 104 -5.30 2.29 10.45
CA VAL A 104 -5.02 1.63 9.18
C VAL A 104 -3.72 2.20 8.62
N SER A 105 -2.70 1.36 8.53
CA SER A 105 -1.38 1.73 8.03
C SER A 105 -1.19 1.27 6.59
N ILE A 106 -0.05 1.64 6.02
CA ILE A 106 0.35 1.17 4.68
C ILE A 106 0.31 -0.36 4.60
N GLU A 107 0.78 -1.05 5.64
CA GLU A 107 0.79 -2.52 5.65
C GLU A 107 -0.61 -3.10 5.52
N HIS A 108 -1.58 -2.52 6.23
CA HIS A 108 -2.96 -2.98 6.15
C HIS A 108 -3.53 -2.77 4.75
N LEU A 109 -3.21 -1.64 4.13
CA LEU A 109 -3.67 -1.37 2.77
C LEU A 109 -3.10 -2.39 1.78
N LEU A 110 -1.83 -2.75 1.92
CA LEU A 110 -1.22 -3.77 1.07
C LEU A 110 -1.92 -5.12 1.23
N LEU A 111 -2.22 -5.51 2.47
CA LEU A 111 -2.96 -6.75 2.73
C LEU A 111 -4.37 -6.70 2.14
N GLY A 112 -5.04 -5.57 2.26
CA GLY A 112 -6.38 -5.39 1.70
C GLY A 112 -6.40 -5.51 0.19
N ILE A 113 -5.44 -4.90 -0.49
CA ILE A 113 -5.31 -5.01 -1.95
C ILE A 113 -5.05 -6.46 -2.35
N LEU A 114 -4.15 -7.13 -1.64
CA LEU A 114 -3.81 -8.52 -1.93
C LEU A 114 -5.04 -9.43 -1.82
N ALA A 115 -5.95 -9.13 -0.91
CA ALA A 115 -7.16 -9.92 -0.68
C ALA A 115 -8.29 -9.62 -1.66
N SER A 116 -8.16 -8.63 -2.53
CA SER A 116 -9.27 -8.10 -3.32
C SER A 116 -9.64 -8.92 -4.56
N LYS A 117 -8.86 -9.90 -4.94
CA LYS A 117 -9.15 -10.81 -6.08
C LYS A 117 -9.33 -10.09 -7.42
N ASP A 118 -8.56 -9.06 -7.67
CA ASP A 118 -8.57 -8.36 -8.95
C ASP A 118 -7.23 -8.51 -9.67
N THR A 119 -7.04 -7.76 -10.76
CA THR A 119 -5.80 -7.80 -11.55
C THR A 119 -4.59 -7.41 -10.72
N ILE A 120 -4.75 -6.47 -9.78
CA ILE A 120 -3.64 -6.00 -8.95
C ILE A 120 -3.25 -7.06 -7.92
N SER A 121 -4.23 -7.73 -7.29
CA SER A 121 -3.91 -8.82 -6.38
C SER A 121 -3.20 -9.95 -7.12
N GLN A 122 -3.60 -10.22 -8.36
CA GLN A 122 -2.94 -11.24 -9.16
C GLN A 122 -1.50 -10.84 -9.50
N LEU A 123 -1.28 -9.57 -9.85
CA LEU A 123 0.07 -9.05 -10.08
C LEU A 123 0.96 -9.26 -8.85
N MET A 124 0.43 -8.98 -7.67
CA MET A 124 1.18 -9.18 -6.43
C MET A 124 1.51 -10.66 -6.23
N LYS A 125 0.54 -11.54 -6.41
CA LYS A 125 0.76 -13.00 -6.26
C LYS A 125 1.74 -13.53 -7.28
N ASP A 126 1.66 -13.07 -8.52
CA ASP A 126 2.57 -13.48 -9.59
C ASP A 126 4.02 -13.10 -9.28
N ASN A 127 4.22 -12.10 -8.43
CA ASN A 127 5.53 -11.65 -7.99
C ASN A 127 5.94 -12.22 -6.64
N GLY A 128 5.23 -13.25 -6.15
CA GLY A 128 5.59 -13.94 -4.93
C GLY A 128 5.08 -13.28 -3.65
N ILE A 129 4.16 -12.33 -3.77
CA ILE A 129 3.58 -11.67 -2.60
C ILE A 129 2.33 -12.46 -2.20
N THR A 130 2.48 -13.35 -1.22
CA THR A 130 1.37 -14.11 -0.65
C THR A 130 0.98 -13.49 0.69
N GLU A 131 -0.23 -13.79 1.17
CA GLU A 131 -0.67 -13.28 2.47
C GLU A 131 0.28 -13.71 3.59
N LYS A 132 0.68 -14.97 3.60
CA LYS A 132 1.60 -15.50 4.60
C LYS A 132 2.93 -14.76 4.61
N ASP A 133 3.53 -14.62 3.43
CA ASP A 133 4.84 -13.99 3.30
C ASP A 133 4.76 -12.49 3.57
N LEU A 134 3.68 -11.85 3.15
CA LEU A 134 3.48 -10.43 3.42
C LEU A 134 3.34 -10.18 4.93
N LYS A 135 2.56 -11.00 5.63
CA LYS A 135 2.44 -10.90 7.09
C LYS A 135 3.78 -11.12 7.78
N ALA A 136 4.57 -12.09 7.31
CA ALA A 136 5.89 -12.35 7.87
C ALA A 136 6.83 -11.16 7.67
N ALA A 137 6.81 -10.54 6.48
CA ALA A 137 7.62 -9.36 6.20
C ALA A 137 7.20 -8.17 7.07
N ILE A 138 5.90 -7.99 7.29
CA ILE A 138 5.37 -6.94 8.17
C ILE A 138 5.87 -7.14 9.60
N ALA A 139 5.80 -8.37 10.10
CA ALA A 139 6.27 -8.69 11.45
C ALA A 139 7.75 -8.36 11.62
N GLU A 140 8.55 -8.69 10.61
CA GLU A 140 9.98 -8.41 10.64
C GLU A 140 10.26 -6.91 10.58
N LEU A 141 9.51 -6.17 9.76
CA LEU A 141 9.64 -4.71 9.69
C LEU A 141 9.35 -4.06 11.04
N ARG A 142 8.28 -4.50 11.69
CA ARG A 142 7.80 -3.88 12.92
C ARG A 142 8.59 -4.26 14.17
N LYS A 143 9.16 -5.45 14.20
CA LYS A 143 9.91 -5.96 15.37
C LYS A 143 9.12 -5.82 16.68
N GLY A 144 7.84 -6.18 16.61
CA GLY A 144 6.93 -6.13 17.77
C GLY A 144 6.16 -4.83 17.95
N ALA A 145 6.45 -3.80 17.16
CA ALA A 145 5.73 -2.53 17.27
C ALA A 145 4.29 -2.66 16.78
N LYS A 146 3.40 -1.87 17.39
CA LYS A 146 2.00 -1.79 17.01
C LYS A 146 1.69 -0.41 16.44
N VAL A 147 0.67 -0.31 15.61
CA VAL A 147 0.23 0.97 15.04
C VAL A 147 -0.72 1.63 16.02
N THR A 148 -0.16 2.41 16.93
CA THR A 148 -0.91 3.10 17.99
C THR A 148 -0.92 4.62 17.79
N SER A 149 -0.36 5.11 16.70
CA SER A 149 -0.37 6.53 16.36
C SER A 149 -0.51 6.69 14.85
N GLN A 150 -0.87 7.90 14.42
CA GLN A 150 -1.00 8.20 13.00
C GLN A 150 0.35 8.32 12.28
N THR A 151 1.46 8.28 13.01
CA THR A 151 2.81 8.35 12.44
C THR A 151 3.63 7.08 12.72
N ALA A 152 2.95 5.97 12.97
CA ALA A 152 3.62 4.72 13.37
C ALA A 152 4.64 4.24 12.33
N GLU A 153 4.32 4.32 11.03
CA GLU A 153 5.25 3.87 9.99
C GLU A 153 6.59 4.61 10.04
N GLU A 154 6.54 5.88 10.39
CA GLU A 154 7.77 6.69 10.51
C GLU A 154 8.66 6.19 11.63
N THR A 155 8.06 5.69 12.70
CA THR A 155 8.80 5.20 13.86
C THR A 155 9.66 3.99 13.52
N TYR A 156 9.07 2.93 12.93
CA TYR A 156 9.87 1.76 12.58
C TYR A 156 10.70 1.95 11.31
N ASN A 157 10.31 2.87 10.44
CA ASN A 157 11.15 3.27 9.32
C ASN A 157 12.40 3.98 9.79
N ALA A 158 12.28 4.84 10.78
CA ALA A 158 13.41 5.54 11.35
C ALA A 158 14.40 4.56 12.00
N LEU A 159 13.89 3.54 12.70
CA LEU A 159 14.73 2.50 13.28
C LEU A 159 15.49 1.73 12.21
N ASN A 160 14.83 1.39 11.11
CA ASN A 160 15.46 0.69 10.00
C ASN A 160 16.54 1.54 9.32
N LYS A 161 16.27 2.81 9.08
CA LYS A 161 17.23 3.74 8.52
C LYS A 161 18.44 3.91 9.42
N TYR A 162 18.20 4.03 10.71
CA TYR A 162 19.26 4.18 11.70
C TYR A 162 20.19 2.97 11.70
N ALA A 163 19.63 1.76 11.67
CA ALA A 163 20.41 0.53 11.64
C ALA A 163 21.27 0.46 10.37
N ILE A 164 20.73 0.87 9.22
CA ILE A 164 21.48 0.89 7.96
C ILE A 164 22.63 1.88 8.05
N ASN A 165 22.40 3.07 8.61
CA ASN A 165 23.43 4.10 8.76
C ASN A 165 24.58 3.63 9.65
N LEU A 166 24.27 2.92 10.73
CA LEU A 166 25.28 2.36 11.60
C LEU A 166 26.16 1.36 10.85
N ASN A 167 25.55 0.52 10.00
CA ASN A 167 26.27 -0.44 9.20
C ASN A 167 27.20 0.24 8.20
N GLU A 168 26.76 1.33 7.58
CA GLU A 168 27.56 2.08 6.62
C GLU A 168 28.76 2.75 7.27
N GLN A 169 28.62 3.15 8.53
CA GLN A 169 29.68 3.80 9.26
C GLN A 169 30.72 2.81 9.81
N ALA A 170 30.31 1.56 9.92
CA ALA A 170 31.21 0.52 10.42
C ALA A 170 32.14 0.03 9.34
#